data_00a19d64a9c44fd1e5657a2f2e2e72de
#
_entry.id   00a19d64a9c44fd1e5657a2f2e2e72de
#
_cell.length_a   1.000
_cell.length_b   1.000
_cell.length_c   1.000
_cell.angle_alpha   90.00
_cell.angle_beta   90.00
_cell.angle_gamma   90.00
#
_symmetry.space_group_name_H-M   'P 1'
#
loop_
_entity.id
_entity.type
_entity.pdbx_description
1 polymer ?
#
loop_
_entity_poly.entity_id
_entity_poly.type
_entity_poly.pdbx_seq_one_letter_code
_entity_poly.pdbx_strand_id
1 'polypeptide(L)'
;ETDVHQLVCKGALQEILSVCTQVRYSGEVVPLDDNMLRRVKRVTDTLNRQGLRVVAVATKYLPAREGDYQRIDESDLILEGYIAFLDPPKETTAPALKALKASGITVKILTGDSELVAAKVCHEVGLDAGDVVIGSNIEGLSDDELATLAQRTTLFARLTPMHKERIVTLLKREGHVVGFMGDGINDAPALRAADIGISVDGAVDIAREAADIILLEKSLMVLEEGVIEGRRTFSNMLKYIKMTASSNFGNVFSVLVASAFLPFLPMLPLHLLIQNLLYDVSQVAIPFDNVDEEQIKKPQRWNPSELGRFMIFFGPISSIFDILTFCLM
;
A
#
# COMPACT_ATOMS: atom_id res chain seq x y z
N GLU A 1 11.93 43.61 -30.05
CA GLU A 1 11.70 42.90 -28.77
C GLU A 1 10.23 43.04 -28.47
N THR A 2 9.51 41.91 -28.45
CA THR A 2 8.05 41.90 -28.23
C THR A 2 7.80 42.07 -26.72
N ASP A 3 7.17 43.20 -26.36
CA ASP A 3 6.71 43.48 -24.97
C ASP A 3 5.52 42.56 -24.56
N VAL A 4 5.59 41.26 -24.91
CA VAL A 4 4.53 40.30 -24.67
C VAL A 4 5.12 38.97 -24.18
N HIS A 5 4.61 38.49 -23.06
CA HIS A 5 4.93 37.15 -22.52
C HIS A 5 3.81 36.19 -22.91
N GLN A 6 4.19 34.95 -23.22
CA GLN A 6 3.23 33.88 -23.43
C GLN A 6 3.14 32.99 -22.21
N LEU A 7 1.99 32.95 -21.57
CA LEU A 7 1.68 31.98 -20.53
C LEU A 7 1.21 30.69 -21.19
N VAL A 8 1.80 29.57 -20.78
CA VAL A 8 1.42 28.21 -21.23
C VAL A 8 1.01 27.39 -20.02
N CYS A 9 -0.25 26.97 -20.01
CA CYS A 9 -0.82 26.11 -18.96
C CYS A 9 -1.05 24.71 -19.52
N LYS A 10 -0.68 23.69 -18.76
CA LYS A 10 -0.95 22.27 -19.07
C LYS A 10 -1.52 21.56 -17.84
N GLY A 11 -2.47 20.68 -18.04
CA GLY A 11 -3.09 19.96 -16.94
C GLY A 11 -4.19 19.00 -17.37
N ALA A 12 -4.94 18.49 -16.38
CA ALA A 12 -6.10 17.68 -16.65
C ALA A 12 -7.14 18.43 -17.47
N LEU A 13 -7.77 17.72 -18.41
CA LEU A 13 -8.69 18.36 -19.37
C LEU A 13 -9.76 19.22 -18.69
N GLN A 14 -10.37 18.73 -17.61
CA GLN A 14 -11.47 19.45 -16.94
C GLN A 14 -10.97 20.72 -16.25
N GLU A 15 -9.79 20.68 -15.63
CA GLU A 15 -9.17 21.84 -14.98
C GLU A 15 -8.81 22.92 -16.01
N ILE A 16 -8.18 22.53 -17.12
CA ILE A 16 -7.82 23.47 -18.18
C ILE A 16 -9.07 24.07 -18.85
N LEU A 17 -10.11 23.25 -19.13
CA LEU A 17 -11.36 23.76 -19.69
C LEU A 17 -12.06 24.75 -18.76
N SER A 18 -11.92 24.64 -17.44
CA SER A 18 -12.56 25.56 -16.49
C SER A 18 -11.97 26.97 -16.51
N VAL A 19 -10.75 27.14 -17.02
CA VAL A 19 -10.04 28.43 -17.13
C VAL A 19 -9.93 28.94 -18.58
N CYS A 20 -10.47 28.19 -19.54
CA CYS A 20 -10.51 28.56 -20.94
C CYS A 20 -11.85 29.22 -21.34
N THR A 21 -11.80 30.33 -22.09
CA THR A 21 -12.96 30.98 -22.68
C THR A 21 -12.98 30.84 -24.19
N GLN A 22 -11.85 30.44 -24.78
CA GLN A 22 -11.66 30.36 -26.23
C GLN A 22 -10.95 29.06 -26.60
N VAL A 23 -11.01 28.65 -27.83
CA VAL A 23 -10.31 27.51 -28.41
C VAL A 23 -9.76 27.83 -29.79
N ARG A 24 -8.56 27.33 -30.08
CA ARG A 24 -8.00 27.41 -31.45
C ARG A 24 -8.53 26.22 -32.25
N TYR A 25 -9.37 26.56 -33.22
CA TYR A 25 -9.97 25.58 -34.13
C TYR A 25 -9.65 25.92 -35.57
N SER A 26 -9.06 25.01 -36.33
CA SER A 26 -8.65 25.21 -37.74
C SER A 26 -7.77 26.46 -37.98
N GLY A 27 -6.95 26.85 -37.00
CA GLY A 27 -6.07 28.01 -37.06
C GLY A 27 -6.68 29.32 -36.56
N GLU A 28 -7.98 29.38 -36.35
CA GLU A 28 -8.70 30.55 -35.83
C GLU A 28 -9.03 30.40 -34.37
N VAL A 29 -9.03 31.50 -33.62
CA VAL A 29 -9.47 31.54 -32.21
C VAL A 29 -10.96 31.83 -32.17
N VAL A 30 -11.74 30.89 -31.66
CA VAL A 30 -13.19 31.00 -31.56
C VAL A 30 -13.64 30.83 -30.10
N PRO A 31 -14.83 31.35 -29.72
CA PRO A 31 -15.36 31.14 -28.38
C PRO A 31 -15.52 29.65 -28.08
N LEU A 32 -15.23 29.26 -26.81
CA LEU A 32 -15.43 27.90 -26.31
C LEU A 32 -16.90 27.74 -25.87
N ASP A 33 -17.80 27.58 -26.82
CA ASP A 33 -19.22 27.39 -26.59
C ASP A 33 -19.56 25.94 -26.20
N ASP A 34 -20.81 25.67 -25.80
CA ASP A 34 -21.28 24.35 -25.42
C ASP A 34 -21.13 23.29 -26.53
N ASN A 35 -21.19 23.69 -27.80
CA ASN A 35 -21.00 22.77 -28.90
C ASN A 35 -19.55 22.33 -29.01
N MET A 36 -18.62 23.26 -28.84
CA MET A 36 -17.20 23.01 -28.88
C MET A 36 -16.78 22.18 -27.65
N LEU A 37 -17.30 22.50 -26.46
CA LEU A 37 -17.09 21.73 -25.27
C LEU A 37 -17.53 20.27 -25.42
N ARG A 38 -18.72 20.03 -25.97
CA ARG A 38 -19.22 18.67 -26.27
C ARG A 38 -18.34 17.94 -27.26
N ARG A 39 -17.82 18.65 -28.25
CA ARG A 39 -16.91 18.08 -29.26
C ARG A 39 -15.59 17.69 -28.65
N VAL A 40 -14.94 18.55 -27.85
CA VAL A 40 -13.71 18.28 -27.17
C VAL A 40 -13.89 17.06 -26.24
N LYS A 41 -14.92 17.03 -25.39
CA LYS A 41 -15.21 15.90 -24.52
C LYS A 41 -15.40 14.59 -25.27
N ARG A 42 -16.15 14.59 -26.37
CA ARG A 42 -16.36 13.38 -27.19
C ARG A 42 -15.06 12.81 -27.74
N VAL A 43 -14.17 13.65 -28.25
CA VAL A 43 -12.89 13.21 -28.81
C VAL A 43 -11.98 12.69 -27.68
N THR A 44 -11.87 13.40 -26.59
CA THR A 44 -11.03 13.00 -25.47
C THR A 44 -11.54 11.75 -24.76
N ASP A 45 -12.86 11.56 -24.64
CA ASP A 45 -13.45 10.31 -24.15
C ASP A 45 -13.13 9.12 -25.07
N THR A 46 -13.11 9.35 -26.39
CA THR A 46 -12.71 8.32 -27.35
C THR A 46 -11.24 7.93 -27.15
N LEU A 47 -10.35 8.89 -26.97
CA LEU A 47 -8.93 8.65 -26.71
C LEU A 47 -8.73 7.93 -25.36
N ASN A 48 -9.44 8.38 -24.32
CA ASN A 48 -9.39 7.72 -23.00
C ASN A 48 -9.89 6.26 -23.06
N ARG A 49 -10.93 5.96 -23.85
CA ARG A 49 -11.40 4.58 -24.07
C ARG A 49 -10.37 3.72 -24.79
N GLN A 50 -9.48 4.33 -25.57
CA GLN A 50 -8.35 3.63 -26.19
C GLN A 50 -7.17 3.43 -25.21
N GLY A 51 -7.29 3.91 -23.96
CA GLY A 51 -6.24 3.82 -22.94
C GLY A 51 -5.22 4.97 -23.00
N LEU A 52 -5.49 5.99 -23.81
CA LEU A 52 -4.61 7.14 -23.92
C LEU A 52 -4.90 8.15 -22.80
N ARG A 53 -3.86 8.58 -22.12
CA ARG A 53 -3.92 9.69 -21.15
C ARG A 53 -3.89 11.00 -21.90
N VAL A 54 -4.85 11.89 -21.63
CA VAL A 54 -4.99 13.17 -22.31
C VAL A 54 -4.62 14.31 -21.39
N VAL A 55 -3.67 15.14 -21.82
CA VAL A 55 -3.27 16.40 -21.18
C VAL A 55 -3.66 17.55 -22.11
N ALA A 56 -4.44 18.49 -21.61
CA ALA A 56 -4.80 19.70 -22.34
C ALA A 56 -3.71 20.78 -22.21
N VAL A 57 -3.57 21.57 -23.25
CA VAL A 57 -2.63 22.70 -23.33
C VAL A 57 -3.43 23.94 -23.69
N ALA A 58 -3.26 24.99 -22.89
CA ALA A 58 -3.87 26.30 -23.14
C ALA A 58 -2.83 27.41 -23.05
N THR A 59 -3.05 28.50 -23.75
CA THR A 59 -2.13 29.64 -23.78
C THR A 59 -2.86 30.95 -23.58
N LYS A 60 -2.10 31.96 -23.12
CA LYS A 60 -2.55 33.36 -23.06
C LYS A 60 -1.36 34.25 -23.29
N TYR A 61 -1.58 35.34 -24.03
CA TYR A 61 -0.59 36.40 -24.21
C TYR A 61 -0.87 37.52 -23.21
N LEU A 62 0.14 37.88 -22.44
CA LEU A 62 0.10 38.91 -21.40
C LEU A 62 1.12 40.01 -21.73
N PRO A 63 0.87 41.27 -21.37
CA PRO A 63 1.89 42.31 -21.41
C PRO A 63 3.11 41.88 -20.58
N ALA A 64 4.31 42.14 -21.09
CA ALA A 64 5.53 41.87 -20.34
C ALA A 64 5.50 42.68 -19.02
N ARG A 65 5.80 42.01 -17.92
CA ARG A 65 5.92 42.66 -16.60
C ARG A 65 7.13 42.07 -15.85
N GLU A 66 7.70 42.91 -15.00
CA GLU A 66 8.68 42.43 -14.02
C GLU A 66 7.96 41.75 -12.85
N GLY A 67 8.47 40.57 -12.45
CA GLY A 67 7.93 39.77 -11.35
C GLY A 67 7.23 38.46 -11.78
N ASP A 68 6.91 37.64 -10.82
CA ASP A 68 6.33 36.30 -11.03
C ASP A 68 4.85 36.37 -11.46
N TYR A 69 4.45 35.44 -12.33
CA TYR A 69 3.05 35.18 -12.65
C TYR A 69 2.41 34.36 -11.52
N GLN A 70 1.15 34.65 -11.22
CA GLN A 70 0.40 34.01 -10.14
C GLN A 70 -0.77 33.20 -10.73
N ARG A 71 -1.35 32.33 -9.90
CA ARG A 71 -2.50 31.52 -10.30
C ARG A 71 -3.69 32.30 -10.81
N ILE A 72 -3.86 33.55 -10.41
CA ILE A 72 -4.93 34.44 -10.91
C ILE A 72 -4.75 34.79 -12.40
N ASP A 73 -3.52 34.71 -12.92
CA ASP A 73 -3.22 34.96 -14.33
C ASP A 73 -3.70 33.80 -15.22
N GLU A 74 -3.94 32.61 -14.64
CA GLU A 74 -4.49 31.43 -15.30
C GLU A 74 -6.00 31.52 -15.51
N SER A 75 -6.46 32.58 -16.13
CA SER A 75 -7.85 32.83 -16.48
C SER A 75 -7.96 33.31 -17.93
N ASP A 76 -9.11 33.11 -18.56
CA ASP A 76 -9.38 33.49 -19.93
C ASP A 76 -8.35 32.97 -20.95
N LEU A 77 -8.00 31.69 -20.79
CA LEU A 77 -7.03 31.04 -21.67
C LEU A 77 -7.66 30.60 -22.99
N ILE A 78 -6.80 30.43 -24.00
CA ILE A 78 -7.14 29.82 -25.27
C ILE A 78 -6.74 28.38 -25.26
N LEU A 79 -7.68 27.44 -25.37
CA LEU A 79 -7.37 26.03 -25.54
C LEU A 79 -6.68 25.81 -26.88
N GLU A 80 -5.40 25.48 -26.88
CA GLU A 80 -4.62 25.19 -28.08
C GLU A 80 -4.84 23.77 -28.61
N GLY A 81 -5.09 22.83 -27.69
CA GLY A 81 -5.32 21.44 -28.02
C GLY A 81 -5.03 20.52 -26.87
N TYR A 82 -4.80 19.27 -27.20
CA TYR A 82 -4.44 18.24 -26.22
C TYR A 82 -3.40 17.27 -26.79
N ILE A 83 -2.60 16.73 -25.91
CA ILE A 83 -1.62 15.69 -26.18
C ILE A 83 -2.17 14.39 -25.60
N ALA A 84 -2.27 13.35 -26.41
CA ALA A 84 -2.65 12.02 -25.97
C ALA A 84 -1.44 11.10 -26.04
N PHE A 85 -1.14 10.38 -24.95
CA PHE A 85 -0.02 9.44 -24.89
C PHE A 85 -0.45 8.16 -24.20
N LEU A 86 0.18 7.06 -24.63
CA LEU A 86 0.00 5.76 -24.04
C LEU A 86 0.98 5.60 -22.87
N ASP A 87 0.46 5.19 -21.71
CA ASP A 87 1.24 4.78 -20.54
C ASP A 87 0.92 3.31 -20.25
N PRO A 88 1.54 2.38 -20.98
CA PRO A 88 1.19 0.96 -20.87
C PRO A 88 1.66 0.40 -19.53
N PRO A 89 0.89 -0.53 -18.94
CA PRO A 89 1.34 -1.25 -17.76
C PRO A 89 2.60 -2.07 -18.09
N LYS A 90 3.46 -2.25 -17.08
CA LYS A 90 4.65 -3.10 -17.24
C LYS A 90 4.23 -4.55 -17.48
N GLU A 91 5.00 -5.28 -18.30
CA GLU A 91 4.76 -6.70 -18.59
C GLU A 91 4.72 -7.57 -17.32
N THR A 92 5.48 -7.19 -16.29
CA THR A 92 5.53 -7.91 -15.01
C THR A 92 4.29 -7.67 -14.12
N THR A 93 3.41 -6.72 -14.46
CA THR A 93 2.26 -6.34 -13.61
C THR A 93 1.23 -7.47 -13.54
N ALA A 94 0.81 -8.03 -14.67
CA ALA A 94 -0.22 -9.07 -14.70
C ALA A 94 0.23 -10.36 -13.95
N PRO A 95 1.45 -10.90 -14.15
CA PRO A 95 1.96 -12.01 -13.35
C PRO A 95 1.99 -11.71 -11.84
N ALA A 96 2.43 -10.51 -11.44
CA ALA A 96 2.51 -10.12 -10.04
C ALA A 96 1.13 -10.03 -9.38
N LEU A 97 0.15 -9.43 -10.04
CA LEU A 97 -1.24 -9.37 -9.54
C LEU A 97 -1.83 -10.77 -9.34
N LYS A 98 -1.54 -11.70 -10.26
CA LYS A 98 -1.95 -13.10 -10.15
C LYS A 98 -1.29 -13.79 -8.95
N ALA A 99 0.00 -13.57 -8.72
CA ALA A 99 0.76 -14.13 -7.61
C ALA A 99 0.27 -13.56 -6.26
N LEU A 100 0.05 -12.26 -6.15
CA LEU A 100 -0.53 -11.63 -4.97
C LEU A 100 -1.91 -12.20 -4.64
N LYS A 101 -2.78 -12.37 -5.64
CA LYS A 101 -4.09 -13.00 -5.47
C LYS A 101 -4.00 -14.45 -5.02
N ALA A 102 -3.06 -15.23 -5.56
CA ALA A 102 -2.79 -16.61 -5.13
C ALA A 102 -2.31 -16.69 -3.68
N SER A 103 -1.59 -15.66 -3.23
CA SER A 103 -1.15 -15.48 -1.84
C SER A 103 -2.25 -14.92 -0.91
N GLY A 104 -3.51 -14.80 -1.41
CA GLY A 104 -4.66 -14.34 -0.62
C GLY A 104 -4.69 -12.83 -0.37
N ILE A 105 -4.03 -12.04 -1.20
CA ILE A 105 -4.03 -10.59 -1.13
C ILE A 105 -5.06 -10.03 -2.11
N THR A 106 -5.98 -9.22 -1.60
CA THR A 106 -6.94 -8.47 -2.43
C THR A 106 -6.32 -7.17 -2.88
N VAL A 107 -6.19 -6.99 -4.19
CA VAL A 107 -5.65 -5.77 -4.77
C VAL A 107 -6.78 -4.81 -5.12
N LYS A 108 -6.60 -3.54 -4.76
CA LYS A 108 -7.50 -2.43 -5.09
C LYS A 108 -6.70 -1.33 -5.79
N ILE A 109 -7.32 -0.67 -6.75
CA ILE A 109 -6.71 0.44 -7.51
C ILE A 109 -7.35 1.74 -7.05
N LEU A 110 -6.54 2.66 -6.55
CA LEU A 110 -6.93 3.99 -6.10
C LEU A 110 -6.17 5.03 -6.93
N THR A 111 -6.80 5.59 -7.95
CA THR A 111 -6.14 6.49 -8.89
C THR A 111 -6.85 7.85 -9.03
N GLY A 112 -6.08 8.89 -9.32
CA GLY A 112 -6.59 10.19 -9.74
C GLY A 112 -6.98 10.25 -11.22
N ASP A 113 -6.60 9.24 -12.02
CA ASP A 113 -6.90 9.18 -13.44
C ASP A 113 -8.40 8.97 -13.71
N SER A 114 -8.80 9.16 -14.98
CA SER A 114 -10.18 8.94 -15.39
C SER A 114 -10.56 7.47 -15.31
N GLU A 115 -11.83 7.21 -15.03
CA GLU A 115 -12.41 5.86 -14.94
C GLU A 115 -12.20 5.05 -16.21
N LEU A 116 -12.22 5.69 -17.38
CA LEU A 116 -12.05 5.03 -18.68
C LEU A 116 -10.62 4.50 -18.86
N VAL A 117 -9.61 5.32 -18.53
CA VAL A 117 -8.20 4.92 -18.60
C VAL A 117 -7.91 3.82 -17.58
N ALA A 118 -8.33 4.02 -16.32
CA ALA A 118 -8.10 3.08 -15.25
C ALA A 118 -8.75 1.71 -15.51
N ALA A 119 -9.99 1.68 -16.00
CA ALA A 119 -10.68 0.44 -16.38
C ALA A 119 -9.96 -0.30 -17.53
N LYS A 120 -9.45 0.45 -18.51
CA LYS A 120 -8.67 -0.12 -19.63
C LYS A 120 -7.39 -0.78 -19.12
N VAL A 121 -6.64 -0.10 -18.25
CA VAL A 121 -5.41 -0.63 -17.63
C VAL A 121 -5.73 -1.90 -16.82
N CYS A 122 -6.80 -1.87 -16.00
CA CYS A 122 -7.23 -3.06 -15.25
C CYS A 122 -7.49 -4.26 -16.17
N HIS A 123 -8.20 -4.03 -17.27
CA HIS A 123 -8.47 -5.09 -18.26
C HIS A 123 -7.18 -5.65 -18.88
N GLU A 124 -6.23 -4.79 -19.24
CA GLU A 124 -4.95 -5.21 -19.84
C GLU A 124 -4.09 -6.06 -18.90
N VAL A 125 -4.15 -5.78 -17.58
CA VAL A 125 -3.42 -6.57 -16.59
C VAL A 125 -4.23 -7.75 -16.04
N GLY A 126 -5.42 -8.01 -16.56
CA GLY A 126 -6.27 -9.13 -16.14
C GLY A 126 -6.89 -8.95 -14.75
N LEU A 127 -7.02 -7.71 -14.26
CA LEU A 127 -7.72 -7.36 -13.03
C LEU A 127 -9.17 -7.02 -13.35
N ASP A 128 -10.12 -7.74 -12.76
CA ASP A 128 -11.54 -7.40 -12.88
C ASP A 128 -11.83 -6.11 -12.10
N ALA A 129 -12.12 -5.05 -12.83
CA ALA A 129 -12.44 -3.75 -12.24
C ALA A 129 -13.80 -3.74 -11.53
N GLY A 130 -14.74 -4.60 -11.94
CA GLY A 130 -16.12 -4.55 -11.46
C GLY A 130 -16.78 -3.19 -11.71
N ASP A 131 -17.63 -2.77 -10.77
CA ASP A 131 -18.21 -1.43 -10.78
C ASP A 131 -17.16 -0.39 -10.35
N VAL A 132 -16.92 0.59 -11.23
CA VAL A 132 -15.96 1.66 -10.95
C VAL A 132 -16.61 2.74 -10.09
N VAL A 133 -15.97 3.11 -9.00
CA VAL A 133 -16.41 4.21 -8.13
C VAL A 133 -15.53 5.43 -8.39
N ILE A 134 -16.15 6.58 -8.64
CA ILE A 134 -15.43 7.85 -8.84
C ILE A 134 -15.47 8.73 -7.57
N GLY A 135 -14.49 9.63 -7.45
CA GLY A 135 -14.35 10.50 -6.27
C GLY A 135 -15.62 11.26 -5.89
N SER A 136 -16.37 11.78 -6.86
CA SER A 136 -17.64 12.47 -6.60
C SER A 136 -18.73 11.58 -5.98
N ASN A 137 -18.69 10.27 -6.19
CA ASN A 137 -19.61 9.34 -5.52
C ASN A 137 -19.27 9.13 -4.04
N ILE A 138 -18.04 9.46 -3.63
CA ILE A 138 -17.52 9.24 -2.26
C ILE A 138 -17.85 10.43 -1.36
N GLU A 139 -17.91 11.64 -1.90
CA GLU A 139 -18.04 12.88 -1.14
C GLU A 139 -19.32 12.94 -0.26
N GLY A 140 -20.41 12.37 -0.74
CA GLY A 140 -21.70 12.35 -0.03
C GLY A 140 -21.93 11.16 0.90
N LEU A 141 -21.01 10.17 0.92
CA LEU A 141 -21.17 8.94 1.70
C LEU A 141 -20.70 9.13 3.15
N SER A 142 -21.44 8.54 4.08
CA SER A 142 -20.97 8.33 5.45
C SER A 142 -19.79 7.35 5.47
N ASP A 143 -19.05 7.32 6.57
CA ASP A 143 -17.91 6.41 6.72
C ASP A 143 -18.29 4.93 6.66
N ASP A 144 -19.45 4.57 7.20
CA ASP A 144 -19.93 3.17 7.21
C ASP A 144 -20.39 2.72 5.80
N GLU A 145 -21.05 3.61 5.06
CA GLU A 145 -21.41 3.36 3.66
C GLU A 145 -20.17 3.21 2.79
N LEU A 146 -19.19 4.11 2.96
CA LEU A 146 -17.94 4.04 2.22
C LEU A 146 -17.11 2.81 2.60
N ALA A 147 -17.07 2.41 3.87
CA ALA A 147 -16.39 1.20 4.31
C ALA A 147 -16.99 -0.05 3.64
N THR A 148 -18.33 -0.15 3.62
CA THR A 148 -19.03 -1.23 2.93
C THR A 148 -18.74 -1.24 1.42
N LEU A 149 -18.78 -0.07 0.80
CA LEU A 149 -18.44 0.09 -0.62
C LEU A 149 -16.99 -0.29 -0.90
N ALA A 150 -16.05 0.15 -0.05
CA ALA A 150 -14.64 -0.11 -0.20
C ALA A 150 -14.27 -1.59 -0.12
N GLN A 151 -14.99 -2.39 0.64
CA GLN A 151 -14.75 -3.83 0.70
C GLN A 151 -15.01 -4.52 -0.66
N ARG A 152 -16.08 -4.17 -1.35
CA ARG A 152 -16.51 -4.81 -2.61
C ARG A 152 -15.92 -4.20 -3.88
N THR A 153 -15.48 -2.94 -3.84
CA THR A 153 -14.97 -2.22 -5.01
C THR A 153 -13.49 -2.52 -5.25
N THR A 154 -13.14 -2.82 -6.49
CA THR A 154 -11.75 -3.03 -6.91
C THR A 154 -11.12 -1.76 -7.43
N LEU A 155 -11.86 -0.94 -8.21
CA LEU A 155 -11.33 0.24 -8.89
C LEU A 155 -12.03 1.51 -8.42
N PHE A 156 -11.21 2.43 -7.92
CA PHE A 156 -11.61 3.81 -7.59
C PHE A 156 -10.83 4.78 -8.48
N ALA A 157 -11.55 5.66 -9.16
CA ALA A 157 -10.99 6.61 -10.12
C ALA A 157 -11.31 8.06 -9.76
N ARG A 158 -10.62 9.03 -10.34
CA ARG A 158 -10.76 10.47 -10.08
C ARG A 158 -10.69 10.81 -8.59
N LEU A 159 -9.82 10.13 -7.86
CA LEU A 159 -9.66 10.35 -6.42
C LEU A 159 -8.76 11.55 -6.14
N THR A 160 -9.13 12.30 -5.12
CA THR A 160 -8.24 13.26 -4.45
C THR A 160 -7.35 12.53 -3.44
N PRO A 161 -6.25 13.16 -2.96
CA PRO A 161 -5.43 12.60 -1.89
C PRO A 161 -6.22 12.22 -0.63
N MET A 162 -7.18 13.07 -0.23
CA MET A 162 -8.05 12.84 0.92
C MET A 162 -8.97 11.62 0.75
N HIS A 163 -9.47 11.39 -0.47
CA HIS A 163 -10.27 10.20 -0.77
C HIS A 163 -9.45 8.92 -0.59
N LYS A 164 -8.19 8.90 -1.05
CA LYS A 164 -7.28 7.75 -0.90
C LYS A 164 -7.02 7.44 0.57
N GLU A 165 -6.67 8.46 1.35
CA GLU A 165 -6.44 8.35 2.80
C GLU A 165 -7.68 7.82 3.52
N ARG A 166 -8.86 8.37 3.23
CA ARG A 166 -10.13 7.98 3.84
C ARG A 166 -10.46 6.51 3.56
N ILE A 167 -10.31 6.04 2.31
CA ILE A 167 -10.54 4.64 1.94
C ILE A 167 -9.58 3.71 2.70
N VAL A 168 -8.28 4.03 2.75
CA VAL A 168 -7.27 3.26 3.47
C VAL A 168 -7.60 3.17 4.96
N THR A 169 -7.94 4.30 5.58
CA THR A 169 -8.30 4.38 7.01
C THR A 169 -9.53 3.54 7.33
N LEU A 170 -10.55 3.57 6.47
CA LEU A 170 -11.76 2.80 6.67
C LEU A 170 -11.54 1.29 6.51
N LEU A 171 -10.75 0.86 5.54
CA LEU A 171 -10.38 -0.55 5.39
C LEU A 171 -9.64 -1.08 6.64
N LYS A 172 -8.76 -0.27 7.24
CA LYS A 172 -8.08 -0.60 8.51
C LYS A 172 -9.09 -0.71 9.67
N ARG A 173 -10.02 0.25 9.76
CA ARG A 173 -11.08 0.23 10.79
C ARG A 173 -11.91 -1.05 10.73
N GLU A 174 -12.15 -1.59 9.54
CA GLU A 174 -12.85 -2.86 9.33
C GLU A 174 -11.98 -4.11 9.65
N GLY A 175 -10.77 -3.92 10.17
CA GLY A 175 -9.89 -5.00 10.63
C GLY A 175 -9.03 -5.62 9.53
N HIS A 176 -8.93 -4.99 8.38
CA HIS A 176 -7.97 -5.39 7.34
C HIS A 176 -6.58 -4.85 7.64
N VAL A 177 -5.54 -5.61 7.26
CA VAL A 177 -4.17 -5.11 7.19
C VAL A 177 -3.98 -4.53 5.79
N VAL A 178 -3.68 -3.25 5.72
CA VAL A 178 -3.65 -2.49 4.46
C VAL A 178 -2.23 -2.06 4.13
N GLY A 179 -1.68 -2.57 3.04
CA GLY A 179 -0.51 -2.01 2.38
C GLY A 179 -0.95 -1.00 1.32
N PHE A 180 -0.35 0.16 1.27
CA PHE A 180 -0.59 1.15 0.22
C PHE A 180 0.70 1.44 -0.54
N MET A 181 0.64 1.36 -1.87
CA MET A 181 1.77 1.69 -2.74
C MET A 181 1.49 2.97 -3.53
N GLY A 182 2.43 3.91 -3.49
CA GLY A 182 2.33 5.17 -4.23
C GLY A 182 3.70 5.82 -4.46
N ASP A 183 3.80 6.62 -5.53
CA ASP A 183 5.03 7.30 -5.93
C ASP A 183 4.86 8.82 -6.11
N GLY A 184 3.65 9.32 -6.03
CA GLY A 184 3.31 10.73 -6.21
C GLY A 184 3.14 11.52 -4.92
N ILE A 185 3.18 12.84 -5.02
CA ILE A 185 2.89 13.78 -3.92
C ILE A 185 1.50 13.51 -3.32
N ASN A 186 0.54 13.17 -4.17
CA ASN A 186 -0.85 12.93 -3.81
C ASN A 186 -1.07 11.61 -3.05
N ASP A 187 -0.05 10.78 -2.93
CA ASP A 187 -0.12 9.48 -2.26
C ASP A 187 0.37 9.54 -0.81
N ALA A 188 1.10 10.60 -0.42
CA ALA A 188 1.71 10.72 0.90
C ALA A 188 0.71 10.59 2.08
N PRO A 189 -0.52 11.15 2.05
CA PRO A 189 -1.48 10.94 3.13
C PRO A 189 -1.90 9.48 3.26
N ALA A 190 -2.17 8.79 2.14
CA ALA A 190 -2.57 7.39 2.13
C ALA A 190 -1.41 6.45 2.52
N LEU A 191 -0.17 6.76 2.12
CA LEU A 191 1.03 6.04 2.56
C LEU A 191 1.17 6.05 4.08
N ARG A 192 0.99 7.21 4.72
CA ARG A 192 1.05 7.34 6.19
C ARG A 192 -0.14 6.69 6.90
N ALA A 193 -1.30 6.68 6.28
CA ALA A 193 -2.52 6.09 6.86
C ALA A 193 -2.51 4.56 6.82
N ALA A 194 -1.79 3.94 5.90
CA ALA A 194 -1.69 2.49 5.74
C ALA A 194 -1.02 1.82 6.95
N ASP A 195 -1.14 0.49 7.07
CA ASP A 195 -0.33 -0.28 8.02
C ASP A 195 1.10 -0.46 7.50
N ILE A 196 1.25 -0.47 6.18
CA ILE A 196 2.54 -0.50 5.49
C ILE A 196 2.46 0.44 4.29
N GLY A 197 3.14 1.58 4.36
CA GLY A 197 3.36 2.48 3.24
C GLY A 197 4.52 1.99 2.38
N ILE A 198 4.31 1.84 1.08
CA ILE A 198 5.32 1.32 0.15
C ILE A 198 5.53 2.34 -0.96
N SER A 199 6.78 2.69 -1.23
CA SER A 199 7.14 3.55 -2.35
C SER A 199 8.25 2.93 -3.20
N VAL A 200 8.68 3.61 -4.24
CA VAL A 200 9.74 3.15 -5.14
C VAL A 200 10.89 4.15 -5.16
N ASP A 201 12.09 3.69 -5.48
CA ASP A 201 13.30 4.54 -5.49
C ASP A 201 13.17 5.78 -6.38
N GLY A 202 12.47 5.69 -7.50
CA GLY A 202 12.22 6.83 -8.39
C GLY A 202 10.98 7.66 -8.06
N ALA A 203 10.38 7.52 -6.86
CA ALA A 203 9.26 8.34 -6.41
C ALA A 203 9.72 9.74 -5.99
N VAL A 204 8.76 10.66 -5.86
CA VAL A 204 9.02 12.00 -5.30
C VAL A 204 9.42 11.91 -3.83
N ASP A 205 10.25 12.82 -3.35
CA ASP A 205 10.81 12.79 -1.99
C ASP A 205 9.72 12.68 -0.91
N ILE A 206 8.63 13.43 -1.04
CA ILE A 206 7.50 13.39 -0.09
C ILE A 206 6.87 12.00 0.01
N ALA A 207 6.74 11.26 -1.10
CA ALA A 207 6.20 9.90 -1.10
C ALA A 207 7.21 8.93 -0.47
N ARG A 208 8.51 9.08 -0.74
CA ARG A 208 9.58 8.29 -0.13
C ARG A 208 9.66 8.48 1.38
N GLU A 209 9.56 9.73 1.86
CA GLU A 209 9.55 10.05 3.29
C GLU A 209 8.28 9.57 4.02
N ALA A 210 7.17 9.43 3.29
CA ALA A 210 5.90 8.93 3.84
C ALA A 210 5.80 7.40 3.89
N ALA A 211 6.71 6.69 3.22
CA ALA A 211 6.68 5.24 3.10
C ALA A 211 7.55 4.55 4.17
N ASP A 212 7.09 3.38 4.62
CA ASP A 212 7.85 2.49 5.52
C ASP A 212 8.87 1.65 4.76
N ILE A 213 8.58 1.33 3.49
CA ILE A 213 9.40 0.48 2.62
C ILE A 213 9.60 1.18 1.27
N ILE A 214 10.83 1.18 0.78
CA ILE A 214 11.17 1.68 -0.55
C ILE A 214 11.67 0.50 -1.39
N LEU A 215 10.93 0.20 -2.46
CA LEU A 215 11.35 -0.80 -3.43
C LEU A 215 12.43 -0.21 -4.34
N LEU A 216 13.60 -0.82 -4.38
CA LEU A 216 14.72 -0.39 -5.24
C LEU A 216 14.45 -0.69 -6.71
N GLU A 217 13.62 -1.69 -6.99
CA GLU A 217 13.15 -2.02 -8.33
C GLU A 217 11.68 -1.67 -8.49
N LYS A 218 11.33 -1.04 -9.60
CA LYS A 218 9.93 -0.72 -9.95
C LYS A 218 9.20 -1.97 -10.50
N SER A 219 9.13 -3.02 -9.68
CA SER A 219 8.47 -4.28 -10.03
C SER A 219 7.54 -4.73 -8.91
N LEU A 220 6.29 -5.05 -9.26
CA LEU A 220 5.33 -5.64 -8.32
C LEU A 220 5.69 -7.10 -7.96
N MET A 221 6.55 -7.77 -8.72
CA MET A 221 7.07 -9.10 -8.36
C MET A 221 7.93 -9.03 -7.10
N VAL A 222 8.75 -7.98 -6.95
CA VAL A 222 9.54 -7.74 -5.72
C VAL A 222 8.63 -7.58 -4.50
N LEU A 223 7.46 -6.95 -4.68
CA LEU A 223 6.47 -6.85 -3.60
C LEU A 223 5.91 -8.23 -3.21
N GLU A 224 5.61 -9.08 -4.16
CA GLU A 224 5.12 -10.43 -3.90
C GLU A 224 6.18 -11.28 -3.18
N GLU A 225 7.42 -11.25 -3.64
CA GLU A 225 8.55 -11.90 -2.97
C GLU A 225 8.71 -11.40 -1.53
N GLY A 226 8.61 -10.08 -1.32
CA GLY A 226 8.64 -9.45 0.00
C GLY A 226 7.52 -9.94 0.93
N VAL A 227 6.32 -10.15 0.41
CA VAL A 227 5.20 -10.73 1.18
C VAL A 227 5.50 -12.17 1.61
N ILE A 228 6.01 -13.00 0.71
CA ILE A 228 6.37 -14.40 1.01
C ILE A 228 7.47 -14.46 2.07
N GLU A 229 8.53 -13.66 1.89
CA GLU A 229 9.65 -13.61 2.84
C GLU A 229 9.22 -13.05 4.22
N GLY A 230 8.36 -12.03 4.23
CA GLY A 230 7.78 -11.52 5.48
C GLY A 230 6.98 -12.56 6.23
N ARG A 231 6.18 -13.39 5.54
CA ARG A 231 5.43 -14.50 6.16
C ARG A 231 6.35 -15.58 6.69
N ARG A 232 7.43 -15.91 5.97
CA ARG A 232 8.46 -16.85 6.42
C ARG A 232 9.14 -16.37 7.70
N THR A 233 9.59 -15.11 7.69
CA THR A 233 10.22 -14.47 8.84
C THR A 233 9.30 -14.46 10.06
N PHE A 234 8.02 -14.07 9.86
CA PHE A 234 7.04 -14.06 10.95
C PHE A 234 6.77 -15.46 11.52
N SER A 235 6.69 -16.49 10.68
CA SER A 235 6.54 -17.88 11.10
C SER A 235 7.74 -18.34 11.95
N ASN A 236 8.97 -18.03 11.53
CA ASN A 236 10.17 -18.36 12.29
C ASN A 236 10.24 -17.59 13.61
N MET A 237 9.83 -16.32 13.63
CA MET A 237 9.70 -15.53 14.84
C MET A 237 8.68 -16.17 15.83
N LEU A 238 7.53 -16.66 15.34
CA LEU A 238 6.55 -17.36 16.17
C LEU A 238 7.10 -18.66 16.73
N LYS A 239 7.90 -19.43 15.95
CA LYS A 239 8.60 -20.63 16.46
C LYS A 239 9.53 -20.26 17.63
N TYR A 240 10.38 -19.24 17.43
CA TYR A 240 11.29 -18.75 18.46
C TYR A 240 10.54 -18.38 19.74
N ILE A 241 9.50 -17.57 19.63
CA ILE A 241 8.72 -17.11 20.79
C ILE A 241 8.04 -18.27 21.50
N LYS A 242 7.41 -19.22 20.78
CA LYS A 242 6.77 -20.40 21.37
C LYS A 242 7.78 -21.27 22.12
N MET A 243 8.94 -21.53 21.54
CA MET A 243 10.00 -22.33 22.15
C MET A 243 10.56 -21.65 23.38
N THR A 244 10.94 -20.37 23.30
CA THR A 244 11.53 -19.62 24.41
C THR A 244 10.55 -19.47 25.57
N ALA A 245 9.30 -19.12 25.28
CA ALA A 245 8.29 -18.95 26.31
C ALA A 245 7.95 -20.28 27.01
N SER A 246 7.86 -21.38 26.25
CA SER A 246 7.61 -22.71 26.79
C SER A 246 8.78 -23.20 27.63
N SER A 247 10.03 -22.99 27.20
CA SER A 247 11.24 -23.37 27.95
C SER A 247 11.35 -22.59 29.27
N ASN A 248 11.18 -21.27 29.23
CA ASN A 248 11.23 -20.45 30.45
C ASN A 248 10.13 -20.83 31.43
N PHE A 249 8.91 -21.09 30.96
CA PHE A 249 7.81 -21.55 31.79
C PHE A 249 8.15 -22.93 32.43
N GLY A 250 8.71 -23.85 31.62
CA GLY A 250 9.16 -25.17 32.09
C GLY A 250 10.23 -25.07 33.17
N ASN A 251 11.24 -24.23 32.98
CA ASN A 251 12.31 -24.01 33.95
C ASN A 251 11.76 -23.49 35.30
N VAL A 252 10.89 -22.48 35.28
CA VAL A 252 10.25 -21.94 36.48
C VAL A 252 9.40 -23.00 37.18
N PHE A 253 8.64 -23.77 36.41
CA PHE A 253 7.79 -24.84 36.90
C PHE A 253 8.62 -25.96 37.57
N SER A 254 9.72 -26.39 36.95
CA SER A 254 10.64 -27.39 37.51
C SER A 254 11.22 -26.95 38.84
N VAL A 255 11.71 -25.71 38.92
CA VAL A 255 12.27 -25.16 40.17
C VAL A 255 11.21 -25.04 41.24
N LEU A 256 9.98 -24.59 40.88
CA LEU A 256 8.87 -24.48 41.84
C LEU A 256 8.51 -25.84 42.43
N VAL A 257 8.34 -26.88 41.60
CA VAL A 257 8.04 -28.25 42.05
C VAL A 257 9.16 -28.81 42.89
N ALA A 258 10.40 -28.69 42.44
CA ALA A 258 11.56 -29.21 43.18
C ALA A 258 11.75 -28.54 44.56
N SER A 259 11.48 -27.24 44.66
CA SER A 259 11.56 -26.48 45.90
C SER A 259 10.55 -26.95 46.99
N ALA A 260 9.50 -27.68 46.58
CA ALA A 260 8.52 -28.22 47.52
C ALA A 260 9.04 -29.44 48.32
N PHE A 261 10.04 -30.17 47.80
CA PHE A 261 10.54 -31.40 48.45
C PHE A 261 12.06 -31.41 48.64
N LEU A 262 12.83 -30.54 48.00
CA LEU A 262 14.28 -30.46 48.21
C LEU A 262 14.61 -29.45 49.33
N PRO A 263 15.56 -29.76 50.23
CA PRO A 263 16.00 -28.87 51.30
C PRO A 263 16.99 -27.79 50.82
N PHE A 264 17.30 -27.75 49.56
CA PHE A 264 18.23 -26.79 48.92
C PHE A 264 17.67 -26.25 47.62
N LEU A 265 18.22 -25.14 47.12
CA LEU A 265 17.86 -24.59 45.83
C LEU A 265 18.35 -25.49 44.70
N PRO A 266 17.46 -26.06 43.85
CA PRO A 266 17.85 -27.01 42.81
C PRO A 266 18.65 -26.32 41.68
N MET A 267 18.44 -25.04 41.47
CA MET A 267 19.18 -24.23 40.50
C MET A 267 19.57 -22.88 41.11
N LEU A 268 20.86 -22.56 41.04
CA LEU A 268 21.36 -21.23 41.38
C LEU A 268 21.08 -20.23 40.23
N PRO A 269 20.96 -18.94 40.52
CA PRO A 269 20.76 -17.91 39.48
C PRO A 269 21.80 -17.96 38.35
N LEU A 270 23.05 -18.30 38.65
CA LEU A 270 24.12 -18.48 37.68
C LEU A 270 23.84 -19.63 36.71
N HIS A 271 23.30 -20.75 37.20
CA HIS A 271 22.94 -21.90 36.36
C HIS A 271 21.83 -21.54 35.39
N LEU A 272 20.80 -20.80 35.83
CA LEU A 272 19.73 -20.32 34.99
C LEU A 272 20.25 -19.34 33.91
N LEU A 273 21.19 -18.47 34.27
CA LEU A 273 21.81 -17.55 33.31
C LEU A 273 22.57 -18.30 32.22
N ILE A 274 23.40 -19.26 32.60
CA ILE A 274 24.19 -20.08 31.66
C ILE A 274 23.25 -20.90 30.77
N GLN A 275 22.23 -21.51 31.33
CA GLN A 275 21.23 -22.30 30.61
C GLN A 275 20.51 -21.42 29.55
N ASN A 276 20.04 -20.24 29.94
CA ASN A 276 19.40 -19.30 29.01
C ASN A 276 20.36 -18.88 27.91
N LEU A 277 21.62 -18.57 28.21
CA LEU A 277 22.62 -18.21 27.20
C LEU A 277 22.87 -19.35 26.20
N LEU A 278 23.01 -20.59 26.68
CA LEU A 278 23.16 -21.77 25.82
C LEU A 278 21.94 -22.00 24.94
N TYR A 279 20.75 -21.77 25.52
CA TYR A 279 19.48 -21.85 24.79
C TYR A 279 19.40 -20.79 23.68
N ASP A 280 19.71 -19.54 23.96
CA ASP A 280 19.72 -18.45 22.97
C ASP A 280 20.72 -18.76 21.84
N VAL A 281 21.92 -19.26 22.16
CA VAL A 281 22.90 -19.66 21.13
C VAL A 281 22.34 -20.79 20.25
N SER A 282 21.62 -21.77 20.83
CA SER A 282 21.03 -22.87 20.08
C SER A 282 19.93 -22.41 19.11
N GLN A 283 19.28 -21.28 19.40
CA GLN A 283 18.18 -20.74 18.61
C GLN A 283 18.62 -19.81 17.47
N VAL A 284 19.90 -19.46 17.37
CA VAL A 284 20.44 -18.63 16.28
C VAL A 284 20.15 -19.22 14.89
N ALA A 285 19.95 -20.54 14.81
CA ALA A 285 19.61 -21.21 13.56
C ALA A 285 18.13 -21.05 13.11
N ILE A 286 17.21 -20.66 14.00
CA ILE A 286 15.77 -20.57 13.68
C ILE A 286 15.44 -19.62 12.52
N PRO A 287 16.06 -18.44 12.38
CA PRO A 287 15.80 -17.57 11.22
C PRO A 287 16.06 -18.23 9.87
N PHE A 288 16.91 -19.24 9.82
CA PHE A 288 17.26 -19.98 8.60
C PHE A 288 16.47 -21.27 8.44
N ASP A 289 15.53 -21.56 9.36
CA ASP A 289 14.71 -22.76 9.30
C ASP A 289 13.66 -22.68 8.19
N ASN A 290 13.34 -23.82 7.60
CA ASN A 290 12.32 -23.94 6.60
C ASN A 290 10.93 -23.79 7.24
N VAL A 291 10.05 -23.10 6.51
CA VAL A 291 8.65 -22.91 6.90
C VAL A 291 7.76 -23.70 5.96
N ASP A 292 6.79 -24.40 6.54
CA ASP A 292 5.82 -25.18 5.78
C ASP A 292 5.00 -24.27 4.84
N GLU A 293 4.75 -24.74 3.62
CA GLU A 293 4.00 -23.97 2.62
C GLU A 293 2.62 -23.53 3.10
N GLU A 294 1.97 -24.33 3.94
CA GLU A 294 0.65 -23.99 4.51
C GLU A 294 0.69 -22.71 5.35
N GLN A 295 1.79 -22.49 6.06
CA GLN A 295 2.00 -21.30 6.89
C GLN A 295 2.31 -20.06 6.05
N ILE A 296 2.87 -20.24 4.87
CA ILE A 296 3.18 -19.15 3.93
C ILE A 296 1.94 -18.75 3.11
N LYS A 297 1.06 -19.69 2.78
CA LYS A 297 -0.15 -19.44 1.96
C LYS A 297 -1.12 -18.44 2.58
N LYS A 298 -1.20 -18.40 3.91
CA LYS A 298 -2.11 -17.51 4.63
C LYS A 298 -1.36 -16.63 5.62
N PRO A 299 -1.73 -15.34 5.77
CA PRO A 299 -1.12 -14.49 6.77
C PRO A 299 -1.44 -15.03 8.18
N GLN A 300 -0.41 -15.17 8.99
CA GLN A 300 -0.56 -15.51 10.40
C GLN A 300 -0.76 -14.23 11.22
N ARG A 301 -1.48 -14.35 12.34
CA ARG A 301 -1.68 -13.26 13.29
C ARG A 301 -1.08 -13.63 14.64
N TRP A 302 -0.60 -12.65 15.36
CA TRP A 302 -0.22 -12.79 16.74
C TRP A 302 -1.44 -13.18 17.59
N ASN A 303 -1.35 -14.32 18.28
CA ASN A 303 -2.42 -14.80 19.16
C ASN A 303 -1.88 -15.14 20.55
N PRO A 304 -1.98 -14.22 21.54
CA PRO A 304 -1.50 -14.46 22.89
C PRO A 304 -2.12 -15.68 23.58
N SER A 305 -3.40 -15.98 23.28
CA SER A 305 -4.09 -17.13 23.88
C SER A 305 -3.55 -18.47 23.37
N GLU A 306 -3.12 -18.52 22.13
CA GLU A 306 -2.46 -19.71 21.56
C GLU A 306 -1.08 -19.92 22.17
N LEU A 307 -0.31 -18.84 22.32
CA LEU A 307 0.98 -18.88 23.01
C LEU A 307 0.83 -19.37 24.45
N GLY A 308 -0.12 -18.83 25.21
CA GLY A 308 -0.40 -19.25 26.58
C GLY A 308 -0.75 -20.73 26.68
N ARG A 309 -1.61 -21.24 25.79
CA ARG A 309 -1.95 -22.68 25.73
C ARG A 309 -0.72 -23.54 25.41
N PHE A 310 0.11 -23.08 24.47
CA PHE A 310 1.35 -23.80 24.12
C PHE A 310 2.30 -23.88 25.32
N MET A 311 2.52 -22.77 26.02
CA MET A 311 3.37 -22.73 27.24
C MET A 311 2.88 -23.67 28.32
N ILE A 312 1.58 -23.63 28.65
CA ILE A 312 1.00 -24.43 29.72
C ILE A 312 1.04 -25.94 29.38
N PHE A 313 0.95 -26.30 28.12
CA PHE A 313 0.98 -27.68 27.67
C PHE A 313 2.41 -28.23 27.55
N PHE A 314 3.29 -27.54 26.84
CA PHE A 314 4.63 -28.03 26.54
C PHE A 314 5.65 -27.75 27.66
N GLY A 315 5.49 -26.67 28.42
CA GLY A 315 6.39 -26.35 29.52
C GLY A 315 6.49 -27.47 30.57
N PRO A 316 5.38 -27.95 31.16
CA PRO A 316 5.42 -29.05 32.12
C PRO A 316 5.95 -30.36 31.53
N ILE A 317 5.74 -30.63 30.23
CA ILE A 317 6.28 -31.83 29.59
C ILE A 317 7.81 -31.81 29.60
N SER A 318 8.42 -30.66 29.27
CA SER A 318 9.89 -30.54 29.38
C SER A 318 10.39 -30.64 30.79
N SER A 319 9.63 -30.17 31.78
CA SER A 319 9.97 -30.20 33.19
C SER A 319 9.99 -31.61 33.80
N ILE A 320 9.36 -32.61 33.18
CA ILE A 320 9.37 -33.99 33.66
C ILE A 320 10.82 -34.51 33.79
N PHE A 321 11.65 -34.21 32.81
CA PHE A 321 13.06 -34.64 32.81
C PHE A 321 13.86 -33.95 33.91
N ASP A 322 13.63 -32.66 34.16
CA ASP A 322 14.27 -31.92 35.24
C ASP A 322 13.87 -32.47 36.59
N ILE A 323 12.57 -32.70 36.83
CA ILE A 323 12.03 -33.24 38.08
C ILE A 323 12.56 -34.64 38.33
N LEU A 324 12.61 -35.50 37.29
CA LEU A 324 13.22 -36.83 37.44
C LEU A 324 14.69 -36.74 37.81
N THR A 325 15.44 -35.82 37.21
CA THR A 325 16.85 -35.60 37.55
C THR A 325 17.00 -35.17 39.01
N PHE A 326 16.19 -34.22 39.48
CA PHE A 326 16.21 -33.77 40.88
C PHE A 326 15.80 -34.84 41.88
N CYS A 327 14.93 -35.78 41.49
CA CYS A 327 14.57 -36.92 42.34
C CYS A 327 15.69 -37.97 42.45
N LEU A 328 16.61 -38.03 41.48
CA LEU A 328 17.75 -38.97 41.47
C LEU A 328 18.97 -38.41 42.18
N MET A 329 19.03 -37.11 42.39
CA MET A 329 20.10 -36.43 43.13
C MET A 329 19.88 -36.51 44.64
#